data_0b70a6f09238ea9e203fad28aa2c600f
#
_entry.id   0b70a6f09238ea9e203fad28aa2c600f
#
_cell.length_a   1.000
_cell.length_b   1.000
_cell.length_c   1.000
_cell.angle_alpha   90.00
_cell.angle_beta   90.00
_cell.angle_gamma   90.00
#
_symmetry.space_group_name_H-M   'P 1'
#
loop_
_entity.id
_entity.type
_entity.pdbx_description
1 polymer ?
#
loop_
_entity_poly.entity_id
_entity_poly.type
_entity_poly.pdbx_seq_one_letter_code
_entity_poly.pdbx_strand_id
1 'polypeptide(L)'
;RKIKDSICEVPGVYGAYDLSLHNYGPEDMQGSVHIEVDDDLTAHEIHTLTRNLAYKIYEEFSIILTFGIYSRNDEYKDVRDDLYEIASKYEEVLEVHGFIVNEESKMATFDIIVDFDADREKVKEKIYAELKEKHPELDYYIIDDYDVSD
;
A
#
# COMPACT_ATOMS: atom_id res chain seq x y z
N ARG A 1 -10.24 -8.86 6.02
CA ARG A 1 -10.73 -8.67 4.65
C ARG A 1 -11.95 -7.76 4.59
N LYS A 2 -12.97 -8.01 5.41
CA LYS A 2 -14.17 -7.18 5.43
C LYS A 2 -13.87 -5.73 5.81
N ILE A 3 -12.92 -5.53 6.71
CA ILE A 3 -12.52 -4.19 7.12
C ILE A 3 -11.91 -3.44 5.94
N LYS A 4 -11.00 -4.07 5.20
CA LYS A 4 -10.39 -3.45 4.02
C LYS A 4 -11.44 -3.14 2.96
N ASP A 5 -12.38 -4.05 2.75
CA ASP A 5 -13.46 -3.83 1.78
C ASP A 5 -14.30 -2.62 2.16
N SER A 6 -14.64 -2.50 3.44
CA SER A 6 -15.41 -1.35 3.93
C SER A 6 -14.66 -0.04 3.75
N ILE A 7 -13.36 -0.04 4.01
CA ILE A 7 -12.52 1.15 3.82
C ILE A 7 -12.53 1.56 2.35
N CYS A 8 -12.39 0.60 1.45
CA CYS A 8 -12.30 0.86 0.01
C CYS A 8 -13.63 1.28 -0.63
N GLU A 9 -14.75 1.15 0.09
CA GLU A 9 -16.03 1.69 -0.37
C GLU A 9 -16.08 3.22 -0.33
N VAL A 10 -15.20 3.83 0.44
CA VAL A 10 -15.23 5.29 0.62
C VAL A 10 -14.56 5.97 -0.57
N PRO A 11 -15.23 6.93 -1.21
CA PRO A 11 -14.64 7.65 -2.35
C PRO A 11 -13.33 8.34 -1.97
N GLY A 12 -12.35 8.24 -2.86
CA GLY A 12 -11.04 8.82 -2.64
C GLY A 12 -10.02 7.86 -2.08
N VAL A 13 -10.43 6.65 -1.70
CA VAL A 13 -9.53 5.60 -1.22
C VAL A 13 -9.30 4.62 -2.37
N TYR A 14 -8.05 4.48 -2.80
CA TYR A 14 -7.69 3.57 -3.89
C TYR A 14 -7.31 2.18 -3.41
N GLY A 15 -6.95 2.05 -2.14
CA GLY A 15 -6.59 0.76 -1.57
C GLY A 15 -6.36 0.85 -0.07
N ALA A 16 -6.36 -0.31 0.58
CA ALA A 16 -6.09 -0.44 2.01
C ALA A 16 -5.09 -1.57 2.21
N TYR A 17 -4.02 -1.29 2.96
CA TYR A 17 -2.87 -2.18 3.08
C TYR A 17 -2.35 -2.22 4.50
N ASP A 18 -1.61 -3.25 4.84
CA ASP A 18 -0.89 -3.35 6.11
C ASP A 18 -1.81 -3.28 7.33
N LEU A 19 -2.98 -3.89 7.23
CA LEU A 19 -3.91 -3.92 8.36
C LEU A 19 -3.31 -4.75 9.50
N SER A 20 -3.21 -4.15 10.67
CA SER A 20 -2.72 -4.81 11.87
C SER A 20 -3.69 -4.56 13.02
N LEU A 21 -4.16 -5.61 13.65
CA LEU A 21 -5.14 -5.51 14.73
C LEU A 21 -4.56 -6.03 16.02
N HIS A 22 -4.85 -5.34 17.12
CA HIS A 22 -4.41 -5.70 18.45
C HIS A 22 -5.59 -5.71 19.40
N ASN A 23 -5.69 -6.78 20.17
CA ASN A 23 -6.77 -6.96 21.15
C ASN A 23 -6.22 -6.68 22.55
N TYR A 24 -6.67 -5.58 23.14
CA TYR A 24 -6.25 -5.16 24.48
C TYR A 24 -7.25 -5.53 25.56
N GLY A 25 -8.25 -6.32 25.24
CA GLY A 25 -9.26 -6.76 26.18
C GLY A 25 -10.52 -7.20 25.45
N PRO A 26 -11.54 -7.65 26.18
CA PRO A 26 -12.73 -8.23 25.54
C PRO A 26 -13.45 -7.29 24.58
N GLU A 27 -13.36 -5.99 24.82
CA GLU A 27 -14.07 -4.99 24.00
C GLU A 27 -13.15 -3.89 23.46
N ASP A 28 -11.83 -4.10 23.53
CA ASP A 28 -10.88 -3.06 23.17
C ASP A 28 -10.00 -3.54 22.01
N MET A 29 -10.54 -3.49 20.82
CA MET A 29 -9.81 -3.83 19.61
C MET A 29 -9.33 -2.56 18.94
N GLN A 30 -8.02 -2.48 18.72
CA GLN A 30 -7.38 -1.35 18.07
C GLN A 30 -6.48 -1.84 16.94
N GLY A 31 -6.16 -0.94 16.04
CA GLY A 31 -5.27 -1.33 14.97
C GLY A 31 -4.83 -0.16 14.12
N SER A 32 -4.10 -0.50 13.08
CA SER A 32 -3.62 0.47 12.10
C SER A 32 -3.78 -0.11 10.70
N VAL A 33 -3.88 0.78 9.74
CA VAL A 33 -3.99 0.41 8.33
C VAL A 33 -3.43 1.56 7.49
N HIS A 34 -2.83 1.24 6.35
CA HIS A 34 -2.46 2.27 5.38
C HIS A 34 -3.53 2.37 4.32
N ILE A 35 -3.84 3.59 3.92
CA ILE A 35 -4.76 3.83 2.80
C ILE A 35 -4.03 4.59 1.70
N GLU A 36 -4.39 4.29 0.47
CA GLU A 36 -3.83 4.97 -0.70
C GLU A 36 -4.79 6.06 -1.15
N VAL A 37 -4.29 7.29 -1.23
CA VAL A 37 -5.09 8.46 -1.60
C VAL A 37 -4.29 9.33 -2.58
N ASP A 38 -4.97 10.28 -3.25
CA ASP A 38 -4.30 11.22 -4.13
C ASP A 38 -3.30 12.07 -3.36
N ASP A 39 -2.15 12.33 -3.96
CA ASP A 39 -1.08 13.10 -3.35
C ASP A 39 -1.33 14.60 -3.31
N ASP A 40 -2.35 15.07 -4.03
CA ASP A 40 -2.72 16.48 -4.04
C ASP A 40 -3.75 16.86 -2.97
N LEU A 41 -4.16 15.92 -2.13
CA LEU A 41 -5.05 16.23 -1.02
C LEU A 41 -4.35 17.11 0.01
N THR A 42 -5.09 18.09 0.53
CA THR A 42 -4.59 18.91 1.62
C THR A 42 -4.62 18.13 2.94
N ALA A 43 -3.86 18.61 3.93
CA ALA A 43 -3.91 18.01 5.26
C ALA A 43 -5.33 18.02 5.82
N HIS A 44 -6.10 19.09 5.56
CA HIS A 44 -7.48 19.18 6.00
C HIS A 44 -8.33 18.08 5.36
N GLU A 45 -8.17 17.87 4.06
CA GLU A 45 -8.94 16.85 3.35
C GLU A 45 -8.58 15.44 3.84
N ILE A 46 -7.31 15.17 4.06
CA ILE A 46 -6.86 13.88 4.60
C ILE A 46 -7.42 13.66 6.01
N HIS A 47 -7.37 14.70 6.85
CA HIS A 47 -7.89 14.61 8.21
C HIS A 47 -9.40 14.31 8.20
N THR A 48 -10.16 14.99 7.36
CA THR A 48 -11.58 14.73 7.22
C THR A 48 -11.85 13.31 6.75
N LEU A 49 -11.11 12.86 5.74
CA LEU A 49 -11.27 11.51 5.21
C LEU A 49 -10.99 10.44 6.27
N THR A 50 -9.86 10.57 6.98
CA THR A 50 -9.49 9.57 7.99
C THR A 50 -10.42 9.59 9.20
N ARG A 51 -10.95 10.77 9.56
CA ARG A 51 -11.96 10.85 10.62
C ARG A 51 -13.24 10.12 10.22
N ASN A 52 -13.69 10.32 9.00
CA ASN A 52 -14.88 9.65 8.49
C ASN A 52 -14.67 8.14 8.42
N LEU A 53 -13.50 7.72 7.98
CA LEU A 53 -13.15 6.30 7.94
C LEU A 53 -13.10 5.69 9.33
N ALA A 54 -12.46 6.38 10.27
CA ALA A 54 -12.37 5.90 11.66
C ALA A 54 -13.75 5.68 12.25
N TYR A 55 -14.65 6.64 12.01
CA TYR A 55 -16.02 6.56 12.48
C TYR A 55 -16.76 5.38 11.84
N LYS A 56 -16.63 5.23 10.51
CA LYS A 56 -17.28 4.14 9.77
C LYS A 56 -16.85 2.78 10.30
N ILE A 57 -15.54 2.59 10.49
CA ILE A 57 -15.03 1.30 10.95
C ILE A 57 -15.44 1.02 12.39
N TYR A 58 -15.46 2.06 13.23
CA TYR A 58 -15.91 1.87 14.59
C TYR A 58 -17.40 1.47 14.64
N GLU A 59 -18.23 2.11 13.81
CA GLU A 59 -19.65 1.81 13.75
C GLU A 59 -19.91 0.38 13.24
N GLU A 60 -19.14 -0.07 12.25
CA GLU A 60 -19.39 -1.36 11.62
C GLU A 60 -18.73 -2.52 12.36
N PHE A 61 -17.57 -2.31 12.97
CA PHE A 61 -16.75 -3.39 13.52
C PHE A 61 -16.35 -3.21 14.98
N SER A 62 -16.65 -2.07 15.59
CA SER A 62 -16.22 -1.73 16.95
C SER A 62 -14.69 -1.77 17.11
N ILE A 63 -13.99 -1.35 16.07
CA ILE A 63 -12.53 -1.31 16.05
C ILE A 63 -12.08 0.13 15.89
N ILE A 64 -11.08 0.52 16.69
CA ILE A 64 -10.46 1.84 16.59
C ILE A 64 -9.24 1.72 15.70
N LEU A 65 -9.27 2.36 14.54
CA LEU A 65 -8.17 2.34 13.59
C LEU A 65 -7.44 3.67 13.51
N THR A 66 -6.13 3.58 13.40
CA THR A 66 -5.25 4.68 13.03
C THR A 66 -4.82 4.48 11.59
N PHE A 67 -4.75 5.54 10.81
CA PHE A 67 -4.50 5.47 9.38
C PHE A 67 -3.13 6.04 9.04
N GLY A 68 -2.33 5.25 8.33
CA GLY A 68 -1.16 5.74 7.63
C GLY A 68 -1.54 6.07 6.19
N ILE A 69 -0.75 6.88 5.53
CA ILE A 69 -1.08 7.38 4.20
C ILE A 69 -0.02 6.96 3.20
N TYR A 70 -0.47 6.31 2.12
CA TYR A 70 0.31 6.15 0.90
C TYR A 70 -0.25 7.16 -0.12
N SER A 71 0.61 7.95 -0.71
CA SER A 71 0.19 8.92 -1.72
C SER A 71 0.24 8.30 -3.10
N ARG A 72 -0.67 8.73 -3.96
CA ARG A 72 -0.77 8.27 -5.33
C ARG A 72 -0.65 9.45 -6.28
N ASN A 73 0.32 9.36 -7.18
CA ASN A 73 0.62 10.42 -8.13
C ASN A 73 0.49 9.87 -9.55
N ASP A 74 -0.29 10.56 -10.39
CA ASP A 74 -0.49 10.14 -11.78
C ASP A 74 0.65 10.52 -12.72
N GLU A 75 1.59 11.34 -12.26
CA GLU A 75 2.74 11.73 -13.08
C GLU A 75 3.56 10.53 -13.55
N TYR A 76 3.68 9.51 -12.68
CA TYR A 76 4.42 8.29 -12.99
C TYR A 76 3.49 7.09 -13.17
N LYS A 77 2.29 7.35 -13.69
CA LYS A 77 1.30 6.30 -13.89
C LYS A 77 1.82 5.18 -14.77
N ASP A 78 2.56 5.52 -15.82
CA ASP A 78 3.10 4.52 -16.75
C ASP A 78 4.05 3.56 -16.04
N VAL A 79 4.92 4.10 -15.18
CA VAL A 79 5.86 3.27 -14.41
C VAL A 79 5.11 2.40 -13.43
N ARG A 80 4.13 2.96 -12.74
CA ARG A 80 3.31 2.21 -11.79
C ARG A 80 2.56 1.07 -12.45
N ASP A 81 1.95 1.36 -13.60
CA ASP A 81 1.19 0.34 -14.34
C ASP A 81 2.12 -0.78 -14.81
N ASP A 82 3.31 -0.43 -15.30
CA ASP A 82 4.29 -1.41 -15.72
C ASP A 82 4.80 -2.24 -14.53
N LEU A 83 4.98 -1.61 -13.38
CA LEU A 83 5.34 -2.34 -12.16
C LEU A 83 4.30 -3.41 -11.83
N TYR A 84 3.03 -3.06 -11.85
CA TYR A 84 1.98 -4.02 -11.54
C TYR A 84 1.91 -5.14 -12.58
N GLU A 85 2.11 -4.79 -13.84
CA GLU A 85 2.13 -5.80 -14.91
C GLU A 85 3.32 -6.76 -14.74
N ILE A 86 4.50 -6.22 -14.47
CA ILE A 86 5.71 -7.04 -14.23
C ILE A 86 5.49 -7.96 -13.04
N ALA A 87 5.03 -7.41 -11.92
CA ALA A 87 4.82 -8.19 -10.70
C ALA A 87 3.79 -9.30 -10.91
N SER A 88 2.78 -9.05 -11.72
CA SER A 88 1.72 -10.05 -11.99
C SER A 88 2.22 -11.30 -12.69
N LYS A 89 3.41 -11.25 -13.29
CA LYS A 89 4.00 -12.42 -13.96
C LYS A 89 4.63 -13.41 -12.99
N TYR A 90 4.82 -13.00 -11.74
CA TYR A 90 5.46 -13.83 -10.72
C TYR A 90 4.41 -14.29 -9.72
N GLU A 91 4.12 -15.60 -9.72
CA GLU A 91 3.13 -16.19 -8.82
C GLU A 91 3.50 -15.99 -7.35
N GLU A 92 4.81 -15.93 -7.05
CA GLU A 92 5.31 -15.76 -5.70
C GLU A 92 5.05 -14.37 -5.13
N VAL A 93 4.73 -13.38 -5.98
CA VAL A 93 4.42 -12.03 -5.53
C VAL A 93 2.95 -11.97 -5.17
N LEU A 94 2.68 -11.78 -3.89
CA LEU A 94 1.31 -11.73 -3.37
C LEU A 94 0.72 -10.34 -3.49
N GLU A 95 1.54 -9.31 -3.33
CA GLU A 95 1.05 -7.94 -3.36
C GLU A 95 2.19 -6.95 -3.61
N VAL A 96 1.88 -5.88 -4.32
CA VAL A 96 2.75 -4.72 -4.50
C VAL A 96 1.91 -3.49 -4.18
N HIS A 97 2.45 -2.58 -3.35
CA HIS A 97 1.77 -1.35 -3.01
C HIS A 97 2.78 -0.27 -2.60
N GLY A 98 2.28 0.94 -2.38
CA GLY A 98 3.09 2.03 -1.86
C GLY A 98 4.07 2.63 -2.86
N PHE A 99 3.79 2.51 -4.17
CA PHE A 99 4.67 3.08 -5.19
C PHE A 99 4.69 4.60 -5.10
N ILE A 100 5.89 5.17 -4.94
CA ILE A 100 6.09 6.62 -4.92
C ILE A 100 7.46 6.94 -5.52
N VAL A 101 7.55 8.08 -6.20
CA VAL A 101 8.79 8.56 -6.78
C VAL A 101 9.25 9.82 -6.06
N ASN A 102 10.51 9.82 -5.63
CA ASN A 102 11.15 11.03 -5.14
C ASN A 102 11.72 11.79 -6.35
N GLU A 103 11.16 12.97 -6.61
CA GLU A 103 11.51 13.75 -7.80
C GLU A 103 12.98 14.20 -7.81
N GLU A 104 13.52 14.54 -6.65
CA GLU A 104 14.88 15.03 -6.57
C GLU A 104 15.91 13.94 -6.85
N SER A 105 15.74 12.79 -6.23
CA SER A 105 16.70 11.69 -6.35
C SER A 105 16.41 10.78 -7.54
N LYS A 106 15.21 10.91 -8.15
CA LYS A 106 14.73 10.00 -9.20
C LYS A 106 14.72 8.55 -8.71
N MET A 107 14.40 8.37 -7.45
CA MET A 107 14.29 7.06 -6.82
C MET A 107 12.82 6.71 -6.65
N ALA A 108 12.42 5.57 -7.17
CA ALA A 108 11.08 5.02 -6.93
C ALA A 108 11.18 3.95 -5.85
N THR A 109 10.24 3.96 -4.93
CA THR A 109 10.16 2.94 -3.89
C THR A 109 8.78 2.31 -3.91
N PHE A 110 8.71 1.05 -3.53
CA PHE A 110 7.45 0.35 -3.38
C PHE A 110 7.64 -0.84 -2.45
N ASP A 111 6.53 -1.27 -1.86
CA ASP A 111 6.52 -2.40 -0.96
C ASP A 111 6.10 -3.65 -1.71
N ILE A 112 6.74 -4.77 -1.41
CA ILE A 112 6.42 -6.06 -2.02
C ILE A 112 6.20 -7.11 -0.93
N ILE A 113 5.14 -7.89 -1.09
CA ILE A 113 4.90 -9.06 -0.25
C ILE A 113 5.13 -10.28 -1.12
N VAL A 114 6.08 -11.10 -0.73
CA VAL A 114 6.45 -12.32 -1.46
C VAL A 114 6.08 -13.51 -0.59
N ASP A 115 5.63 -14.59 -1.23
CA ASP A 115 5.33 -15.85 -0.54
C ASP A 115 6.57 -16.27 0.25
N PHE A 116 6.36 -16.67 1.50
CA PHE A 116 7.50 -16.96 2.39
C PHE A 116 8.32 -18.17 1.92
N ASP A 117 7.76 -19.04 1.10
CA ASP A 117 8.47 -20.19 0.53
C ASP A 117 9.36 -19.81 -0.66
N ALA A 118 9.22 -18.60 -1.20
CA ALA A 118 9.93 -18.18 -2.39
C ALA A 118 11.27 -17.54 -2.05
N ASP A 119 12.15 -17.53 -3.05
CA ASP A 119 13.43 -16.81 -2.96
C ASP A 119 13.16 -15.32 -3.20
N ARG A 120 12.98 -14.60 -2.11
CA ARG A 120 12.61 -13.17 -2.12
C ARG A 120 13.62 -12.32 -2.88
N GLU A 121 14.92 -12.54 -2.61
CA GLU A 121 15.96 -11.73 -3.23
C GLU A 121 16.00 -11.94 -4.75
N LYS A 122 15.79 -13.15 -5.19
CA LYS A 122 15.77 -13.48 -6.61
C LYS A 122 14.60 -12.82 -7.33
N VAL A 123 13.43 -12.85 -6.71
CA VAL A 123 12.23 -12.20 -7.27
C VAL A 123 12.45 -10.70 -7.38
N LYS A 124 12.99 -10.08 -6.32
CA LYS A 124 13.26 -8.64 -6.33
C LYS A 124 14.27 -8.26 -7.42
N GLU A 125 15.31 -9.05 -7.59
CA GLU A 125 16.31 -8.81 -8.65
C GLU A 125 15.67 -8.82 -10.03
N LYS A 126 14.79 -9.77 -10.28
CA LYS A 126 14.11 -9.88 -11.58
C LYS A 126 13.20 -8.68 -11.83
N ILE A 127 12.43 -8.29 -10.84
CA ILE A 127 11.54 -7.14 -10.96
C ILE A 127 12.35 -5.86 -11.18
N TYR A 128 13.43 -5.69 -10.42
CA TYR A 128 14.33 -4.55 -10.58
C TYR A 128 14.87 -4.48 -12.02
N ALA A 129 15.35 -5.60 -12.54
CA ALA A 129 15.94 -5.65 -13.87
C ALA A 129 14.93 -5.26 -14.95
N GLU A 130 13.71 -5.77 -14.86
CA GLU A 130 12.65 -5.43 -15.83
C GLU A 130 12.25 -3.97 -15.76
N LEU A 131 12.14 -3.43 -14.55
CA LEU A 131 11.82 -2.01 -14.37
C LEU A 131 12.92 -1.13 -14.93
N LYS A 132 14.17 -1.49 -14.66
CA LYS A 132 15.33 -0.72 -15.12
C LYS A 132 15.43 -0.72 -16.64
N GLU A 133 15.05 -1.82 -17.26
CA GLU A 133 15.04 -1.93 -18.72
C GLU A 133 13.94 -1.06 -19.34
N LYS A 134 12.74 -1.08 -18.78
CA LYS A 134 11.61 -0.31 -19.32
C LYS A 134 11.69 1.18 -18.98
N HIS A 135 12.15 1.51 -17.79
CA HIS A 135 12.20 2.89 -17.29
C HIS A 135 13.56 3.17 -16.65
N PRO A 136 14.60 3.30 -17.49
CA PRO A 136 15.98 3.48 -16.99
C PRO A 136 16.25 4.85 -16.36
N GLU A 137 15.33 5.80 -16.52
CA GLU A 137 15.48 7.15 -15.97
C GLU A 137 15.30 7.19 -14.45
N LEU A 138 14.68 6.16 -13.88
CA LEU A 138 14.51 6.03 -12.44
C LEU A 138 15.43 4.96 -11.89
N ASP A 139 15.73 5.05 -10.60
CA ASP A 139 16.24 3.90 -9.87
C ASP A 139 15.16 3.39 -8.93
N TYR A 140 15.34 2.20 -8.37
CA TYR A 140 14.27 1.52 -7.64
C TYR A 140 14.80 0.94 -6.35
N TYR A 141 14.08 1.19 -5.25
CA TYR A 141 14.35 0.54 -3.99
C TYR A 141 13.09 -0.24 -3.59
N ILE A 142 13.23 -1.56 -3.48
CA ILE A 142 12.13 -2.47 -3.21
C ILE A 142 12.13 -2.79 -1.73
N ILE A 143 11.04 -2.46 -1.05
CA ILE A 143 10.91 -2.64 0.40
C ILE A 143 10.19 -3.95 0.66
N ASP A 144 10.82 -4.81 1.45
CA ASP A 144 10.18 -6.06 1.86
C ASP A 144 9.10 -5.77 2.88
N ASP A 145 7.92 -6.28 2.62
CA ASP A 145 6.81 -6.23 3.55
C ASP A 145 6.36 -7.67 3.82
N TYR A 146 5.65 -7.86 4.91
CA TYR A 146 5.23 -9.18 5.33
C TYR A 146 3.73 -9.18 5.55
N ASP A 147 3.10 -10.27 5.15
CA ASP A 147 1.67 -10.42 5.37
C ASP A 147 1.44 -10.78 6.82
N VAL A 148 1.14 -9.77 7.62
CA VAL A 148 0.94 -9.93 9.07
C VAL A 148 -0.53 -9.94 9.46
N SER A 149 -1.41 -9.71 8.49
CA SER A 149 -2.85 -9.67 8.76
C SER A 149 -3.61 -9.89 7.48
N ASP A 150 -4.89 -10.08 7.64
CA ASP A 150 -5.72 -10.24 6.48
C ASP A 150 -6.89 -9.26 6.47
#